data_6a9b2b47df7aa08051a084e604b00d32
#
_entry.id   6a9b2b47df7aa08051a084e604b00d32
#
_cell.length_a   1.000
_cell.length_b   1.000
_cell.length_c   1.000
_cell.angle_alpha   90.00
_cell.angle_beta   90.00
_cell.angle_gamma   90.00
#
_symmetry.space_group_name_H-M   'P 1'
#
loop_
_entity.id
_entity.type
_entity.pdbx_description
1 polymer ?
#
loop_
_entity_poly.entity_id
_entity_poly.type
_entity_poly.pdbx_seq_one_letter_code
_entity_poly.pdbx_strand_id
1 'polypeptide(L)'
;MKIKNELIKYSLIYLFFLPVLSADKTNHIETIYLGSGCFWGAEKGYESIEGVIDAQSGYANGYGIRPNYRSIIQFKNKFNENNFAEVVKVTFDRNAVNLKKILQYFFENHDPTQLNRQGNDIGTQYRSTILFVNELQQESAKLIMSEYQILLREGGLGKIKTKLEPLDNFYLAEEYH
;
A
#
# COMPACT_ATOMS: atom_id res chain seq x y z
N MET A 1 10.89 69.18 -51.48
CA MET A 1 10.41 69.11 -50.08
C MET A 1 10.26 67.63 -49.74
N LYS A 2 11.23 67.06 -49.01
CA LYS A 2 11.29 65.60 -48.68
C LYS A 2 10.73 65.38 -47.28
N ILE A 3 9.64 64.65 -47.17
CA ILE A 3 9.08 64.23 -45.89
C ILE A 3 9.70 62.85 -45.59
N LYS A 4 10.48 62.78 -44.53
CA LYS A 4 11.01 61.57 -44.00
C LYS A 4 9.96 60.91 -43.12
N ASN A 5 9.50 59.73 -43.50
CA ASN A 5 8.70 58.83 -42.65
C ASN A 5 9.62 58.11 -41.70
N GLU A 6 9.54 58.41 -40.44
CA GLU A 6 10.11 57.56 -39.36
C GLU A 6 9.10 56.50 -38.96
N LEU A 7 9.43 55.28 -39.30
CA LEU A 7 8.72 54.09 -38.84
C LEU A 7 9.19 53.74 -37.43
N ILE A 8 8.39 54.05 -36.45
CA ILE A 8 8.59 53.59 -35.06
C ILE A 8 8.31 52.11 -35.02
N LYS A 9 9.34 51.31 -34.89
CA LYS A 9 9.22 49.85 -34.62
C LYS A 9 8.87 49.63 -33.16
N TYR A 10 7.60 49.34 -32.88
CA TYR A 10 7.19 48.79 -31.60
C TYR A 10 7.65 47.36 -31.54
N SER A 11 8.76 47.11 -30.80
CA SER A 11 9.17 45.81 -30.42
C SER A 11 8.26 45.34 -29.27
N LEU A 12 7.29 44.49 -29.60
CA LEU A 12 6.44 43.84 -28.62
C LEU A 12 7.27 42.74 -27.92
N ILE A 13 7.80 43.06 -26.75
CA ILE A 13 8.42 42.05 -25.90
C ILE A 13 7.29 41.20 -25.31
N TYR A 14 7.01 40.05 -25.92
CA TYR A 14 6.19 39.02 -25.30
C TYR A 14 7.00 38.42 -24.14
N LEU A 15 6.75 38.93 -22.94
CA LEU A 15 7.18 38.25 -21.73
C LEU A 15 6.37 36.93 -21.62
N PHE A 16 6.96 35.82 -22.05
CA PHE A 16 6.44 34.52 -21.74
C PHE A 16 6.52 34.34 -20.22
N PHE A 17 5.42 34.59 -19.53
CA PHE A 17 5.17 34.11 -18.21
C PHE A 17 5.03 32.58 -18.34
N LEU A 18 6.16 31.85 -18.27
CA LEU A 18 6.12 30.44 -17.96
C LEU A 18 5.53 30.34 -16.54
N PRO A 19 4.40 29.64 -16.35
CA PRO A 19 3.99 29.34 -15.00
C PRO A 19 5.15 28.58 -14.39
N VAL A 20 5.79 29.15 -13.37
CA VAL A 20 6.62 28.38 -12.44
C VAL A 20 5.65 27.36 -11.88
N LEU A 21 5.71 26.13 -12.43
CA LEU A 21 5.10 24.99 -11.80
C LEU A 21 5.77 24.95 -10.44
N SER A 22 5.10 25.50 -9.44
CA SER A 22 5.42 25.25 -8.05
C SER A 22 5.49 23.73 -7.97
N ALA A 23 6.72 23.19 -7.88
CA ALA A 23 6.88 21.83 -7.49
C ALA A 23 6.15 21.77 -6.15
N ASP A 24 4.96 21.21 -6.22
CA ASP A 24 4.20 20.84 -5.06
C ASP A 24 5.22 20.12 -4.17
N LYS A 25 5.47 20.64 -2.96
CA LYS A 25 6.27 19.94 -1.94
C LYS A 25 5.45 18.73 -1.55
N THR A 26 5.18 17.93 -2.59
CA THR A 26 4.28 16.82 -2.61
C THR A 26 4.74 15.83 -1.59
N ASN A 27 3.88 15.70 -0.72
CA ASN A 27 3.64 14.64 0.18
C ASN A 27 4.52 13.42 -0.15
N HIS A 28 5.72 13.40 0.42
CA HIS A 28 6.62 12.24 0.36
C HIS A 28 6.14 11.12 1.29
N ILE A 29 5.02 11.37 1.98
CA ILE A 29 4.34 10.39 2.83
C ILE A 29 3.44 9.52 1.96
N GLU A 30 3.60 8.23 2.10
CA GLU A 30 2.83 7.23 1.38
C GLU A 30 2.24 6.21 2.35
N THR A 31 1.14 5.57 1.96
CA THR A 31 0.45 4.58 2.78
C THR A 31 0.12 3.35 1.94
N ILE A 32 0.34 2.15 2.51
CA ILE A 32 -0.07 0.86 1.94
C ILE A 32 -0.68 0.00 3.04
N TYR A 33 -1.53 -0.97 2.68
CA TYR A 33 -2.21 -1.83 3.64
C TYR A 33 -1.84 -3.29 3.39
N LEU A 34 -1.35 -3.97 4.43
CA LEU A 34 -0.70 -5.27 4.31
C LEU A 34 -1.28 -6.27 5.31
N GLY A 35 -1.89 -7.34 4.80
CA GLY A 35 -2.40 -8.45 5.60
C GLY A 35 -1.46 -9.65 5.51
N SER A 36 -0.91 -10.07 6.63
CA SER A 36 0.07 -11.16 6.75
C SER A 36 -0.28 -12.15 7.87
N GLY A 37 -1.56 -12.38 8.11
CA GLY A 37 -2.06 -13.15 9.25
C GLY A 37 -2.51 -12.24 10.39
N CYS A 38 -2.32 -12.69 11.64
CA CYS A 38 -2.64 -11.89 12.82
C CYS A 38 -1.83 -10.58 12.85
N PHE A 39 -2.51 -9.45 12.95
CA PHE A 39 -1.89 -8.12 12.87
C PHE A 39 -1.08 -7.70 14.11
N TRP A 40 -1.25 -8.35 15.28
CA TRP A 40 -0.59 -7.96 16.53
C TRP A 40 0.95 -7.95 16.43
N GLY A 41 1.52 -8.99 15.81
CA GLY A 41 2.97 -9.05 15.61
C GLY A 41 3.44 -8.22 14.42
N ALA A 42 2.60 -8.10 13.40
CA ALA A 42 2.94 -7.42 12.16
C ALA A 42 3.10 -5.90 12.35
N GLU A 43 2.22 -5.23 13.11
CA GLU A 43 2.27 -3.80 13.38
C GLU A 43 3.63 -3.38 13.96
N LYS A 44 4.03 -4.02 15.07
CA LYS A 44 5.32 -3.74 15.71
C LYS A 44 6.52 -3.98 14.79
N GLY A 45 6.41 -4.95 13.90
CA GLY A 45 7.44 -5.25 12.92
C GLY A 45 7.60 -4.12 11.90
N TYR A 46 6.52 -3.57 11.38
CA TYR A 46 6.58 -2.42 10.46
C TYR A 46 7.07 -1.15 11.15
N GLU A 47 6.68 -0.88 12.38
CA GLU A 47 7.18 0.25 13.18
C GLU A 47 8.71 0.22 13.35
N SER A 48 9.33 -0.96 13.34
CA SER A 48 10.78 -1.11 13.46
C SER A 48 11.57 -0.74 12.21
N ILE A 49 10.89 -0.54 11.07
CA ILE A 49 11.54 -0.19 9.80
C ILE A 49 11.85 1.32 9.79
N GLU A 50 13.13 1.67 9.70
CA GLU A 50 13.53 3.07 9.55
C GLU A 50 12.86 3.71 8.33
N GLY A 51 12.19 4.86 8.53
CA GLY A 51 11.41 5.55 7.52
C GLY A 51 9.92 5.22 7.54
N VAL A 52 9.48 4.21 8.29
CA VAL A 52 8.07 4.05 8.66
C VAL A 52 7.73 5.08 9.74
N ILE A 53 6.69 5.85 9.49
CA ILE A 53 6.22 6.94 10.37
C ILE A 53 5.20 6.40 11.36
N ASP A 54 4.34 5.49 10.89
CA ASP A 54 3.22 4.96 11.66
C ASP A 54 2.77 3.61 11.09
N ALA A 55 2.38 2.69 11.95
CA ALA A 55 1.75 1.44 11.58
C ALA A 55 0.52 1.22 12.47
N GLN A 56 -0.62 0.95 11.85
CA GLN A 56 -1.90 0.84 12.55
C GLN A 56 -2.64 -0.43 12.14
N SER A 57 -2.95 -1.28 13.11
CA SER A 57 -3.79 -2.46 12.93
C SER A 57 -5.23 -2.08 12.58
N GLY A 58 -5.84 -2.85 11.69
CA GLY A 58 -7.22 -2.61 11.29
C GLY A 58 -7.80 -3.73 10.43
N TYR A 59 -8.99 -3.47 9.95
CA TYR A 59 -9.80 -4.38 9.16
C TYR A 59 -10.08 -3.77 7.80
N ALA A 60 -9.85 -4.51 6.72
CA ALA A 60 -9.98 -3.98 5.37
C ALA A 60 -10.67 -4.94 4.40
N ASN A 61 -11.18 -4.38 3.32
CA ASN A 61 -11.74 -5.08 2.16
C ASN A 61 -12.70 -6.21 2.54
N GLY A 62 -13.67 -5.86 3.39
CA GLY A 62 -14.79 -6.72 3.72
C GLY A 62 -16.13 -6.03 3.47
N TYR A 63 -17.21 -6.81 3.52
CA TYR A 63 -18.57 -6.33 3.26
C TYR A 63 -19.45 -6.38 4.51
N GLY A 64 -20.30 -5.36 4.66
CA GLY A 64 -21.32 -5.30 5.69
C GLY A 64 -21.13 -4.18 6.71
N ILE A 65 -21.55 -4.42 7.94
CA ILE A 65 -21.49 -3.46 9.04
C ILE A 65 -20.03 -3.26 9.46
N ARG A 66 -19.69 -2.06 9.94
CA ARG A 66 -18.37 -1.75 10.50
C ARG A 66 -17.87 -2.93 11.35
N PRO A 67 -16.70 -3.48 11.02
CA PRO A 67 -16.18 -4.66 11.70
C PRO A 67 -15.73 -4.35 13.12
N ASN A 68 -15.69 -5.40 13.92
CA ASN A 68 -14.94 -5.47 15.16
C ASN A 68 -14.37 -6.89 15.29
N TYR A 69 -13.39 -7.08 16.16
CA TYR A 69 -12.70 -8.36 16.31
C TYR A 69 -13.68 -9.54 16.48
N ARG A 70 -14.65 -9.41 17.37
CA ARG A 70 -15.64 -10.48 17.61
C ARG A 70 -16.44 -10.84 16.37
N SER A 71 -16.73 -9.88 15.50
CA SER A 71 -17.51 -10.13 14.29
C SER A 71 -16.71 -10.86 13.23
N ILE A 72 -15.44 -10.51 13.02
CA ILE A 72 -14.61 -11.09 11.96
C ILE A 72 -14.19 -12.52 12.27
N ILE A 73 -14.00 -12.88 13.57
CA ILE A 73 -13.58 -14.22 13.99
C ILE A 73 -14.74 -15.22 14.13
N GLN A 74 -16.00 -14.79 13.94
CA GLN A 74 -17.14 -15.71 14.04
C GLN A 74 -16.97 -16.89 13.07
N PHE A 75 -17.36 -18.08 13.54
CA PHE A 75 -17.23 -19.31 12.74
C PHE A 75 -17.87 -19.21 11.36
N LYS A 76 -19.02 -18.55 11.23
CA LYS A 76 -19.71 -18.28 9.95
C LYS A 76 -18.88 -17.45 8.96
N ASN A 77 -17.91 -16.65 9.47
CA ASN A 77 -17.06 -15.78 8.67
C ASN A 77 -15.71 -16.44 8.35
N LYS A 78 -15.36 -17.54 9.00
CA LYS A 78 -14.05 -18.19 8.85
C LYS A 78 -13.67 -18.53 7.42
N PHE A 79 -14.64 -18.87 6.58
CA PHE A 79 -14.45 -19.19 5.16
C PHE A 79 -15.26 -18.28 4.23
N ASN A 80 -15.75 -17.15 4.76
CA ASN A 80 -16.48 -16.18 3.98
C ASN A 80 -15.49 -15.26 3.26
N GLU A 81 -15.44 -15.30 1.92
CA GLU A 81 -14.56 -14.46 1.09
C GLU A 81 -14.86 -12.96 1.22
N ASN A 82 -16.06 -12.60 1.67
CA ASN A 82 -16.48 -11.22 1.96
C ASN A 82 -16.11 -10.75 3.37
N ASN A 83 -15.43 -11.59 4.18
CA ASN A 83 -14.99 -11.19 5.50
C ASN A 83 -13.85 -10.17 5.39
N PHE A 84 -13.79 -9.27 6.35
CA PHE A 84 -12.67 -8.32 6.47
C PHE A 84 -11.36 -9.06 6.73
N ALA A 85 -10.26 -8.58 6.11
CA ALA A 85 -8.92 -9.01 6.44
C ALA A 85 -8.38 -8.22 7.63
N GLU A 86 -7.62 -8.88 8.50
CA GLU A 86 -6.70 -8.21 9.40
C GLU A 86 -5.53 -7.66 8.59
N VAL A 87 -5.30 -6.35 8.69
CA VAL A 87 -4.24 -5.67 7.95
C VAL A 87 -3.54 -4.66 8.86
N VAL A 88 -2.30 -4.32 8.50
CA VAL A 88 -1.59 -3.16 9.03
C VAL A 88 -1.58 -2.08 7.96
N LYS A 89 -2.05 -0.88 8.31
CA LYS A 89 -1.87 0.34 7.54
C LYS A 89 -0.48 0.86 7.83
N VAL A 90 0.42 0.82 6.85
CA VAL A 90 1.81 1.27 6.97
C VAL A 90 1.96 2.62 6.29
N THR A 91 2.29 3.65 7.07
CA THR A 91 2.55 5.01 6.59
C THR A 91 4.05 5.29 6.66
N PHE A 92 4.66 5.70 5.56
CA PHE A 92 6.11 5.84 5.45
C PHE A 92 6.54 7.05 4.64
N ASP A 93 7.76 7.53 4.90
CA ASP A 93 8.42 8.59 4.14
C ASP A 93 9.22 7.99 2.98
N ARG A 94 8.79 8.24 1.73
CA ARG A 94 9.47 7.76 0.51
C ARG A 94 10.91 8.27 0.35
N ASN A 95 11.28 9.34 1.05
CA ASN A 95 12.66 9.83 1.04
C ASN A 95 13.57 9.03 1.97
N ALA A 96 12.99 8.37 2.99
CA ALA A 96 13.72 7.56 3.96
C ALA A 96 13.66 6.07 3.63
N VAL A 97 12.50 5.55 3.23
CA VAL A 97 12.33 4.15 2.84
C VAL A 97 11.47 4.02 1.59
N ASN A 98 11.88 3.16 0.67
CA ASN A 98 11.08 2.90 -0.53
C ASN A 98 10.05 1.77 -0.30
N LEU A 99 8.98 1.78 -1.10
CA LEU A 99 7.93 0.76 -1.05
C LEU A 99 8.48 -0.67 -1.24
N LYS A 100 9.53 -0.83 -2.06
CA LYS A 100 10.18 -2.13 -2.28
C LYS A 100 10.65 -2.75 -0.95
N LYS A 101 11.29 -1.97 -0.08
CA LYS A 101 11.77 -2.45 1.23
C LYS A 101 10.63 -2.91 2.14
N ILE A 102 9.50 -2.18 2.13
CA ILE A 102 8.31 -2.55 2.90
C ILE A 102 7.68 -3.84 2.38
N LEU A 103 7.59 -4.00 1.05
CA LEU A 103 7.07 -5.21 0.43
C LEU A 103 8.02 -6.41 0.60
N GLN A 104 9.34 -6.18 0.60
CA GLN A 104 10.31 -7.22 0.94
C GLN A 104 10.09 -7.70 2.38
N TYR A 105 9.99 -6.78 3.34
CA TYR A 105 9.68 -7.12 4.72
C TYR A 105 8.39 -7.94 4.83
N PHE A 106 7.32 -7.56 4.10
CA PHE A 106 6.07 -8.29 4.05
C PHE A 106 6.28 -9.75 3.66
N PHE A 107 6.99 -10.04 2.55
CA PHE A 107 7.21 -11.40 2.07
C PHE A 107 8.21 -12.20 2.91
N GLU A 108 9.12 -11.54 3.62
CA GLU A 108 10.11 -12.20 4.48
C GLU A 108 9.55 -12.59 5.86
N ASN A 109 8.44 -11.98 6.28
CA ASN A 109 7.90 -12.13 7.63
C ASN A 109 6.58 -12.91 7.72
N HIS A 110 6.12 -13.53 6.63
CA HIS A 110 5.00 -14.46 6.65
C HIS A 110 5.13 -15.49 5.52
N ASP A 111 4.32 -16.53 5.55
CA ASP A 111 4.27 -17.52 4.47
C ASP A 111 3.20 -17.14 3.43
N PRO A 112 3.61 -16.56 2.28
CA PRO A 112 2.66 -16.09 1.26
C PRO A 112 2.03 -17.22 0.45
N THR A 113 2.40 -18.49 0.70
CA THR A 113 1.86 -19.66 0.00
C THR A 113 0.61 -20.24 0.65
N GLN A 114 0.26 -19.76 1.85
CA GLN A 114 -0.92 -20.22 2.59
C GLN A 114 -2.18 -19.47 2.16
N LEU A 115 -3.22 -20.21 1.83
CA LEU A 115 -4.51 -19.64 1.45
C LEU A 115 -5.40 -19.48 2.68
N ASN A 116 -5.89 -18.25 2.92
CA ASN A 116 -6.83 -17.94 4.00
C ASN A 116 -6.37 -18.42 5.37
N ARG A 117 -5.07 -18.36 5.63
CA ARG A 117 -4.45 -18.70 6.92
C ARG A 117 -3.03 -18.18 7.02
N GLN A 118 -2.51 -18.12 8.25
CA GLN A 118 -1.08 -17.97 8.52
C GLN A 118 -0.72 -18.83 9.74
N GLY A 119 0.07 -19.87 9.51
CA GLY A 119 0.42 -20.81 10.57
C GLY A 119 -0.83 -21.50 11.17
N ASN A 120 -1.05 -21.31 12.46
CA ASN A 120 -2.20 -21.88 13.20
C ASN A 120 -3.47 -21.03 13.07
N ASP A 121 -3.36 -19.79 12.61
CA ASP A 121 -4.50 -18.88 12.43
C ASP A 121 -5.20 -19.20 11.11
N ILE A 122 -6.38 -19.83 11.20
CA ILE A 122 -7.14 -20.32 10.04
C ILE A 122 -8.42 -19.48 9.89
N GLY A 123 -8.55 -18.82 8.75
CA GLY A 123 -9.73 -18.02 8.39
C GLY A 123 -9.40 -16.96 7.35
N THR A 124 -10.42 -16.50 6.62
CA THR A 124 -10.27 -15.49 5.57
C THR A 124 -9.78 -14.14 6.09
N GLN A 125 -10.00 -13.86 7.39
CA GLN A 125 -9.45 -12.68 8.04
C GLN A 125 -7.92 -12.69 8.11
N TYR A 126 -7.28 -13.86 8.08
CA TYR A 126 -5.82 -14.03 8.13
C TYR A 126 -5.19 -14.21 6.75
N ARG A 127 -5.93 -13.88 5.68
CA ARG A 127 -5.41 -14.01 4.32
C ARG A 127 -4.23 -13.10 4.07
N SER A 128 -3.25 -13.61 3.32
CA SER A 128 -2.19 -12.77 2.77
C SER A 128 -2.76 -11.83 1.72
N THR A 129 -2.59 -10.52 1.91
CA THR A 129 -3.11 -9.51 0.98
C THR A 129 -2.28 -8.24 0.97
N ILE A 130 -2.13 -7.63 -0.22
CA ILE A 130 -1.58 -6.30 -0.44
C ILE A 130 -2.72 -5.45 -1.01
N LEU A 131 -3.11 -4.39 -0.27
CA LEU A 131 -4.15 -3.47 -0.70
C LEU A 131 -3.49 -2.15 -1.09
N PHE A 132 -3.52 -1.86 -2.39
CA PHE A 132 -2.90 -0.67 -2.97
C PHE A 132 -3.88 0.50 -3.09
N VAL A 133 -3.36 1.71 -3.06
CA VAL A 133 -4.15 2.95 -3.20
C VAL A 133 -3.89 3.68 -4.51
N ASN A 134 -2.92 3.22 -5.31
CA ASN A 134 -2.61 3.78 -6.63
C ASN A 134 -1.92 2.75 -7.54
N GLU A 135 -1.84 3.06 -8.83
CA GLU A 135 -1.27 2.17 -9.85
C GLU A 135 0.23 1.90 -9.63
N LEU A 136 1.00 2.88 -9.14
CA LEU A 136 2.44 2.70 -8.89
C LEU A 136 2.68 1.64 -7.80
N GLN A 137 1.85 1.62 -6.76
CA GLN A 137 1.90 0.58 -5.75
C GLN A 137 1.51 -0.79 -6.32
N GLN A 138 0.49 -0.85 -7.17
CA GLN A 138 0.08 -2.08 -7.84
C GLN A 138 1.22 -2.67 -8.67
N GLU A 139 1.86 -1.86 -9.51
CA GLU A 139 2.97 -2.31 -10.36
C GLU A 139 4.18 -2.74 -9.54
N SER A 140 4.53 -1.98 -8.50
CA SER A 140 5.61 -2.35 -7.58
C SER A 140 5.32 -3.68 -6.89
N ALA A 141 4.09 -3.89 -6.41
CA ALA A 141 3.70 -5.14 -5.78
C ALA A 141 3.75 -6.33 -6.75
N LYS A 142 3.25 -6.17 -7.98
CA LYS A 142 3.35 -7.23 -9.01
C LYS A 142 4.80 -7.64 -9.27
N LEU A 143 5.70 -6.65 -9.39
CA LEU A 143 7.12 -6.92 -9.62
C LEU A 143 7.72 -7.73 -8.46
N ILE A 144 7.53 -7.27 -7.23
CA ILE A 144 8.06 -7.95 -6.04
C ILE A 144 7.45 -9.34 -5.88
N MET A 145 6.14 -9.50 -6.09
CA MET A 145 5.48 -10.82 -6.07
C MET A 145 6.12 -11.77 -7.08
N SER A 146 6.46 -11.29 -8.27
CA SER A 146 7.10 -12.13 -9.29
C SER A 146 8.53 -12.53 -8.92
N GLU A 147 9.31 -11.60 -8.33
CA GLU A 147 10.66 -11.88 -7.80
C GLU A 147 10.60 -12.97 -6.71
N TYR A 148 9.70 -12.81 -5.73
CA TYR A 148 9.52 -13.79 -4.65
C TYR A 148 8.98 -15.14 -5.13
N GLN A 149 8.09 -15.15 -6.13
CA GLN A 149 7.62 -16.40 -6.71
C GLN A 149 8.76 -17.22 -7.36
N ILE A 150 9.75 -16.56 -7.94
CA ILE A 150 10.93 -17.23 -8.48
C ILE A 150 11.73 -17.87 -7.33
N LEU A 151 12.01 -17.12 -6.27
CA LEU A 151 12.73 -17.61 -5.08
C LEU A 151 12.02 -18.78 -4.41
N LEU A 152 10.71 -18.69 -4.24
CA LEU A 152 9.90 -19.77 -3.67
C LEU A 152 9.98 -21.04 -4.53
N ARG A 153 9.91 -20.90 -5.85
CA ARG A 153 10.03 -22.03 -6.78
C ARG A 153 11.41 -22.68 -6.71
N GLU A 154 12.48 -21.89 -6.66
CA GLU A 154 13.86 -22.36 -6.51
C GLU A 154 14.06 -23.09 -5.18
N GLY A 155 13.39 -22.62 -4.12
CA GLY A 155 13.35 -23.26 -2.81
C GLY A 155 12.43 -24.48 -2.72
N GLY A 156 11.76 -24.89 -3.80
CA GLY A 156 10.81 -26.01 -3.79
C GLY A 156 9.51 -25.72 -3.05
N LEU A 157 9.19 -24.42 -2.83
CA LEU A 157 8.00 -23.97 -2.11
C LEU A 157 6.81 -23.71 -3.05
N GLY A 158 5.63 -23.51 -2.47
CA GLY A 158 4.37 -23.34 -3.19
C GLY A 158 4.24 -22.03 -3.97
N LYS A 159 3.09 -21.88 -4.61
CA LYS A 159 2.73 -20.63 -5.30
C LYS A 159 2.24 -19.59 -4.29
N ILE A 160 2.59 -18.32 -4.53
CA ILE A 160 2.04 -17.19 -3.79
C ILE A 160 0.51 -17.19 -3.89
N LYS A 161 -0.14 -17.03 -2.73
CA LYS A 161 -1.58 -16.90 -2.53
C LYS A 161 -2.00 -15.50 -2.12
N THR A 162 -1.04 -14.60 -1.95
CA THR A 162 -1.27 -13.20 -1.63
C THR A 162 -2.23 -12.58 -2.64
N LYS A 163 -3.35 -12.02 -2.17
CA LYS A 163 -4.25 -11.22 -3.00
C LYS A 163 -3.66 -9.83 -3.20
N LEU A 164 -3.71 -9.32 -4.44
CA LEU A 164 -3.33 -7.95 -4.78
C LEU A 164 -4.57 -7.23 -5.27
N GLU A 165 -5.13 -6.36 -4.45
CA GLU A 165 -6.44 -5.73 -4.65
C GLU A 165 -6.36 -4.23 -4.37
N PRO A 166 -7.19 -3.37 -5.00
CA PRO A 166 -7.32 -1.99 -4.57
C PRO A 166 -7.91 -1.95 -3.16
N LEU A 167 -7.50 -0.94 -2.39
CA LEU A 167 -8.15 -0.65 -1.11
C LEU A 167 -9.58 -0.15 -1.37
N ASP A 168 -10.58 -0.84 -0.83
CA ASP A 168 -11.97 -0.44 -0.88
C ASP A 168 -12.39 0.27 0.42
N ASN A 169 -12.09 -0.35 1.56
CA ASN A 169 -12.41 0.20 2.87
C ASN A 169 -11.37 -0.21 3.92
N PHE A 170 -11.24 0.63 4.97
CA PHE A 170 -10.39 0.36 6.13
C PHE A 170 -11.02 0.92 7.40
N TYR A 171 -10.96 0.15 8.46
CA TYR A 171 -11.43 0.51 9.80
C TYR A 171 -10.34 0.19 10.81
N LEU A 172 -9.94 1.17 11.61
CA LEU A 172 -9.00 0.95 12.72
C LEU A 172 -9.54 -0.12 13.67
N ALA A 173 -8.63 -0.98 14.12
CA ALA A 173 -8.93 -1.94 15.16
C ALA A 173 -9.19 -1.23 16.50
N GLU A 174 -9.67 -1.97 17.47
CA GLU A 174 -9.93 -1.46 18.80
C GLU A 174 -8.62 -1.19 19.56
N GLU A 175 -8.60 -0.20 20.45
CA GLU A 175 -7.41 0.26 21.16
C GLU A 175 -6.68 -0.84 21.97
N TYR A 176 -7.40 -1.91 22.35
CA TYR A 176 -6.78 -3.01 23.09
C TYR A 176 -5.88 -3.93 22.24
N HIS A 177 -5.85 -3.71 20.93
CA HIS A 177 -4.95 -4.37 20.02
C HIS A 177 -3.61 -3.66 19.96
#